data_652417069cc8ec9d37b3e8b7f2fb05d5
#
_entry.id   652417069cc8ec9d37b3e8b7f2fb05d5
#
_cell.length_a   1.000
_cell.length_b   1.000
_cell.length_c   1.000
_cell.angle_alpha   90.00
_cell.angle_beta   90.00
_cell.angle_gamma   90.00
#
_symmetry.space_group_name_H-M   'P 1'
#
loop_
_entity.id
_entity.type
_entity.pdbx_description
1 polymer ?
#
loop_
_entity_poly.entity_id
_entity_poly.type
_entity_poly.pdbx_seq_one_letter_code
_entity_poly.pdbx_strand_id
1 'polypeptide(L)'
;EPGNDAMWFFSENHALCFHTAQMLAGELYPEEIFTNSGFTGREQSARAKRLIVEWLQKLLDYGYNEWNSPCYIPVDMLSYVSLLVLCRDEEVKKLAGRALDYTYEIFAENSFHGLLAGACGRIYTKELLANKNLETNPLMWLAWGEGCLNGRVDPLIFLALSDYQPPEKLREAACWNKEKPFTVQRLQGTMEVPTAIYKTKDYSIASCVTPRTGGPGSQELLMNLFLKDYRSRIWINHPGERKIFGIRRPGYFNGNGLTPLVSQQKNVVVLSYQFCDKLLDYAEADFT
;
A
#
# COMPACT_ATOMS: atom_id res chain seq x y z
N GLU A 1 -16.67 -19.40 -6.28
CA GLU A 1 -17.52 -19.95 -7.35
C GLU A 1 -16.74 -20.03 -8.65
N PRO A 2 -16.93 -21.06 -9.48
CA PRO A 2 -16.43 -21.06 -10.83
C PRO A 2 -17.21 -20.01 -11.64
N GLY A 3 -16.57 -18.92 -12.00
CA GLY A 3 -17.17 -17.82 -12.72
C GLY A 3 -16.47 -16.48 -12.50
N ASN A 4 -17.09 -15.40 -12.87
CA ASN A 4 -16.55 -14.07 -12.63
C ASN A 4 -16.50 -13.76 -11.14
N ASP A 5 -15.29 -13.66 -10.59
CA ASP A 5 -15.08 -13.14 -9.24
C ASP A 5 -15.26 -11.61 -9.24
N ALA A 6 -16.52 -11.19 -9.18
CA ALA A 6 -16.88 -9.77 -9.12
C ALA A 6 -16.51 -9.11 -7.77
N MET A 7 -16.20 -9.92 -6.74
CA MET A 7 -15.82 -9.45 -5.41
C MET A 7 -14.30 -9.37 -5.21
N TRP A 8 -13.52 -9.79 -6.20
CA TRP A 8 -12.04 -9.72 -6.16
C TRP A 8 -11.43 -10.42 -4.93
N PHE A 9 -11.95 -11.60 -4.59
CA PHE A 9 -11.50 -12.39 -3.42
C PHE A 9 -10.01 -12.70 -3.40
N PHE A 10 -9.37 -12.73 -4.55
CA PHE A 10 -7.96 -13.02 -4.72
C PHE A 10 -7.05 -11.80 -4.45
N SER A 11 -7.61 -10.59 -4.36
CA SER A 11 -6.80 -9.39 -4.11
C SER A 11 -6.31 -9.36 -2.65
N GLU A 12 -5.15 -8.77 -2.43
CA GLU A 12 -4.48 -8.74 -1.12
C GLU A 12 -5.41 -8.21 -0.03
N ASN A 13 -5.97 -7.03 -0.22
CA ASN A 13 -6.84 -6.36 0.74
C ASN A 13 -8.23 -7.02 0.88
N HIS A 14 -8.88 -7.42 -0.22
CA HIS A 14 -10.21 -8.03 -0.11
C HIS A 14 -10.16 -9.39 0.59
N ALA A 15 -9.15 -10.22 0.29
CA ALA A 15 -8.97 -11.50 0.97
C ALA A 15 -8.93 -11.33 2.49
N LEU A 16 -8.12 -10.39 2.98
CA LEU A 16 -8.02 -10.12 4.41
C LEU A 16 -9.34 -9.57 4.99
N CYS A 17 -9.97 -8.61 4.32
CA CYS A 17 -11.25 -8.05 4.78
C CYS A 17 -12.34 -9.11 4.91
N PHE A 18 -12.48 -9.99 3.90
CA PHE A 18 -13.46 -11.07 3.94
C PHE A 18 -13.18 -12.08 5.05
N HIS A 19 -11.92 -12.48 5.22
CA HIS A 19 -11.57 -13.41 6.30
C HIS A 19 -11.74 -12.78 7.68
N THR A 20 -11.43 -11.49 7.83
CA THR A 20 -11.70 -10.74 9.06
C THR A 20 -13.19 -10.71 9.38
N ALA A 21 -14.02 -10.34 8.42
CA ALA A 21 -15.48 -10.34 8.62
C ALA A 21 -16.01 -11.74 8.93
N GLN A 22 -15.53 -12.77 8.24
CA GLN A 22 -15.89 -14.17 8.48
C GLN A 22 -15.54 -14.63 9.90
N MET A 23 -14.33 -14.27 10.38
CA MET A 23 -13.88 -14.63 11.71
C MET A 23 -14.72 -13.95 12.79
N LEU A 24 -14.86 -12.63 12.71
CA LEU A 24 -15.57 -11.85 13.71
C LEU A 24 -17.07 -12.20 13.76
N ALA A 25 -17.71 -12.42 12.61
CA ALA A 25 -19.09 -12.89 12.57
C ALA A 25 -19.24 -14.29 13.19
N GLY A 26 -18.29 -15.19 12.90
CA GLY A 26 -18.28 -16.53 13.49
C GLY A 26 -18.06 -16.54 15.00
N GLU A 27 -17.22 -15.63 15.51
CA GLU A 27 -17.03 -15.44 16.97
C GLU A 27 -18.27 -14.82 17.66
N LEU A 28 -19.00 -13.94 16.94
CA LEU A 28 -20.19 -13.28 17.46
C LEU A 28 -21.40 -14.22 17.54
N TYR A 29 -21.53 -15.09 16.53
CA TYR A 29 -22.65 -16.04 16.38
C TYR A 29 -22.15 -17.49 16.28
N PRO A 30 -21.50 -18.05 17.32
CA PRO A 30 -20.75 -19.30 17.21
C PRO A 30 -21.63 -20.52 16.93
N GLU A 31 -22.88 -20.55 17.44
CA GLU A 31 -23.79 -21.68 17.27
C GLU A 31 -24.76 -21.53 16.07
N GLU A 32 -24.82 -20.35 15.46
CA GLU A 32 -25.71 -20.09 14.34
C GLU A 32 -25.20 -20.74 13.05
N ILE A 33 -26.11 -21.25 12.22
CA ILE A 33 -25.81 -21.79 10.92
C ILE A 33 -25.87 -20.66 9.90
N PHE A 34 -24.77 -20.40 9.23
CA PHE A 34 -24.69 -19.41 8.14
C PHE A 34 -25.29 -20.01 6.88
N THR A 35 -26.47 -19.56 6.48
CA THR A 35 -27.34 -20.16 5.46
C THR A 35 -26.68 -20.29 4.08
N ASN A 36 -25.76 -19.37 3.72
CA ASN A 36 -25.04 -19.39 2.46
C ASN A 36 -23.97 -20.49 2.37
N SER A 37 -23.47 -20.98 3.50
CA SER A 37 -22.39 -21.97 3.56
C SER A 37 -22.81 -23.29 4.22
N GLY A 38 -23.85 -23.26 5.05
CA GLY A 38 -24.27 -24.38 5.88
C GLY A 38 -23.36 -24.68 7.09
N PHE A 39 -22.33 -23.86 7.32
CA PHE A 39 -21.41 -24.00 8.45
C PHE A 39 -21.89 -23.20 9.66
N THR A 40 -21.56 -23.70 10.84
CA THR A 40 -21.74 -22.97 12.11
C THR A 40 -20.76 -21.81 12.20
N GLY A 41 -21.06 -20.84 13.07
CA GLY A 41 -20.13 -19.73 13.33
C GLY A 41 -18.76 -20.19 13.82
N ARG A 42 -18.69 -21.25 14.66
CA ARG A 42 -17.43 -21.85 15.10
C ARG A 42 -16.60 -22.36 13.92
N GLU A 43 -17.22 -23.05 12.97
CA GLU A 43 -16.55 -23.56 11.78
C GLU A 43 -16.09 -22.43 10.88
N GLN A 44 -16.90 -21.37 10.72
CA GLN A 44 -16.54 -20.16 9.98
C GLN A 44 -15.33 -19.47 10.59
N SER A 45 -15.35 -19.24 11.92
CA SER A 45 -14.24 -18.61 12.63
C SER A 45 -12.95 -19.44 12.57
N ALA A 46 -13.03 -20.75 12.77
CA ALA A 46 -11.89 -21.64 12.69
C ALA A 46 -11.24 -21.66 11.28
N ARG A 47 -12.08 -21.65 10.25
CA ARG A 47 -11.60 -21.55 8.85
C ARG A 47 -10.93 -20.21 8.58
N ALA A 48 -11.56 -19.12 8.99
CA ALA A 48 -11.04 -17.77 8.80
C ALA A 48 -9.72 -17.55 9.55
N LYS A 49 -9.61 -18.03 10.80
CA LYS A 49 -8.38 -17.95 11.59
C LYS A 49 -7.18 -18.47 10.81
N ARG A 50 -7.29 -19.66 10.21
CA ARG A 50 -6.18 -20.25 9.45
C ARG A 50 -5.75 -19.34 8.28
N LEU A 51 -6.72 -18.79 7.53
CA LEU A 51 -6.45 -17.94 6.38
C LEU A 51 -5.88 -16.58 6.80
N ILE A 52 -6.35 -16.00 7.90
CA ILE A 52 -5.82 -14.76 8.47
C ILE A 52 -4.39 -14.96 8.95
N VAL A 53 -4.11 -16.02 9.68
CA VAL A 53 -2.75 -16.31 10.18
C VAL A 53 -1.77 -16.49 9.01
N GLU A 54 -2.17 -17.23 7.98
CA GLU A 54 -1.36 -17.39 6.76
C GLU A 54 -1.11 -16.04 6.07
N TRP A 55 -2.15 -15.22 5.93
CA TRP A 55 -2.04 -13.90 5.29
C TRP A 55 -1.13 -12.96 6.08
N LEU A 56 -1.33 -12.84 7.40
CA LEU A 56 -0.54 -11.97 8.25
C LEU A 56 0.94 -12.43 8.32
N GLN A 57 1.18 -13.75 8.33
CA GLN A 57 2.54 -14.28 8.31
C GLN A 57 3.25 -13.95 6.99
N LYS A 58 2.56 -14.08 5.84
CA LYS A 58 3.11 -13.68 4.54
C LYS A 58 3.47 -12.20 4.49
N LEU A 59 2.62 -11.33 5.04
CA LEU A 59 2.94 -9.90 5.16
C LEU A 59 4.22 -9.68 5.98
N LEU A 60 4.36 -10.36 7.11
CA LEU A 60 5.50 -10.20 8.01
C LEU A 60 6.80 -10.77 7.42
N ASP A 61 6.70 -11.79 6.58
CA ASP A 61 7.85 -12.44 5.95
C ASP A 61 8.30 -11.71 4.68
N TYR A 62 7.37 -11.20 3.87
CA TYR A 62 7.66 -10.67 2.53
C TYR A 62 7.28 -9.19 2.33
N GLY A 63 6.44 -8.63 3.19
CA GLY A 63 5.87 -7.30 2.98
C GLY A 63 4.67 -7.30 2.03
N TYR A 64 4.20 -6.09 1.69
CA TYR A 64 3.04 -5.89 0.82
C TYR A 64 3.32 -6.24 -0.63
N ASN A 65 2.42 -6.98 -1.30
CA ASN A 65 2.48 -7.18 -2.75
C ASN A 65 2.08 -5.91 -3.52
N GLU A 66 1.20 -5.10 -2.95
CA GLU A 66 0.94 -3.74 -3.41
C GLU A 66 1.78 -2.73 -2.60
N TRP A 67 3.11 -2.86 -2.68
CA TRP A 67 4.09 -2.11 -1.88
C TRP A 67 3.81 -0.61 -1.85
N ASN A 68 3.89 -0.02 -0.67
CA ASN A 68 3.70 1.41 -0.41
C ASN A 68 2.41 2.00 -0.99
N SER A 69 1.35 1.19 -1.17
CA SER A 69 0.09 1.66 -1.74
C SER A 69 -0.64 2.64 -0.81
N PRO A 70 -0.80 3.92 -1.19
CA PRO A 70 -1.47 4.90 -0.33
C PRO A 70 -2.97 4.68 -0.24
N CYS A 71 -3.55 3.88 -1.14
CA CYS A 71 -4.98 3.61 -1.18
C CYS A 71 -5.36 2.27 -0.53
N TYR A 72 -4.49 1.25 -0.58
CA TYR A 72 -4.87 -0.09 -0.10
C TYR A 72 -4.28 -0.48 1.25
N ILE A 73 -3.11 0.01 1.62
CA ILE A 73 -2.57 -0.21 2.98
C ILE A 73 -3.55 0.28 4.07
N PRO A 74 -4.23 1.45 3.96
CA PRO A 74 -5.25 1.83 4.93
C PRO A 74 -6.44 0.87 5.01
N VAL A 75 -6.80 0.19 3.91
CA VAL A 75 -7.85 -0.85 3.91
C VAL A 75 -7.40 -2.10 4.67
N ASP A 76 -6.14 -2.52 4.46
CA ASP A 76 -5.56 -3.63 5.24
C ASP A 76 -5.50 -3.28 6.73
N MET A 77 -5.11 -2.05 7.06
CA MET A 77 -5.07 -1.56 8.44
C MET A 77 -6.45 -1.61 9.13
N LEU A 78 -7.54 -1.37 8.39
CA LEU A 78 -8.88 -1.53 8.94
C LEU A 78 -9.10 -2.97 9.45
N SER A 79 -8.62 -3.97 8.71
CA SER A 79 -8.68 -5.38 9.14
C SER A 79 -7.80 -5.63 10.37
N TYR A 80 -6.56 -5.13 10.39
CA TYR A 80 -5.65 -5.33 11.53
C TYR A 80 -6.23 -4.76 12.82
N VAL A 81 -6.71 -3.51 12.78
CA VAL A 81 -7.27 -2.87 13.98
C VAL A 81 -8.58 -3.52 14.40
N SER A 82 -9.42 -3.97 13.45
CA SER A 82 -10.64 -4.72 13.77
C SER A 82 -10.32 -6.04 14.49
N LEU A 83 -9.32 -6.77 14.00
CA LEU A 83 -8.86 -8.01 14.64
C LEU A 83 -8.26 -7.72 16.03
N LEU A 84 -7.45 -6.68 16.15
CA LEU A 84 -6.83 -6.30 17.42
C LEU A 84 -7.87 -5.97 18.50
N VAL A 85 -8.93 -5.24 18.13
CA VAL A 85 -9.93 -4.74 19.08
C VAL A 85 -11.04 -5.76 19.33
N LEU A 86 -11.53 -6.44 18.29
CA LEU A 86 -12.77 -7.22 18.36
C LEU A 86 -12.57 -8.73 18.42
N CYS A 87 -11.45 -9.26 17.89
CA CYS A 87 -11.19 -10.69 17.87
C CYS A 87 -10.94 -11.23 19.29
N ARG A 88 -11.38 -12.47 19.57
CA ARG A 88 -11.17 -13.15 20.84
C ARG A 88 -9.91 -14.03 20.85
N ASP A 89 -9.35 -14.32 19.68
CA ASP A 89 -8.19 -15.19 19.54
C ASP A 89 -6.88 -14.40 19.74
N GLU A 90 -6.14 -14.72 20.79
CA GLU A 90 -4.93 -14.00 21.18
C GLU A 90 -3.75 -14.15 20.18
N GLU A 91 -3.67 -15.25 19.45
CA GLU A 91 -2.68 -15.44 18.39
C GLU A 91 -2.93 -14.46 17.24
N VAL A 92 -4.18 -14.36 16.79
CA VAL A 92 -4.59 -13.43 15.72
C VAL A 92 -4.39 -11.98 16.15
N LYS A 93 -4.78 -11.61 17.38
CA LYS A 93 -4.52 -10.27 17.92
C LYS A 93 -3.03 -9.92 17.90
N LYS A 94 -2.18 -10.83 18.36
CA LYS A 94 -0.73 -10.64 18.39
C LYS A 94 -0.16 -10.44 16.98
N LEU A 95 -0.61 -11.22 16.01
CA LEU A 95 -0.18 -11.07 14.62
C LEU A 95 -0.69 -9.76 14.01
N ALA A 96 -1.93 -9.37 14.28
CA ALA A 96 -2.49 -8.09 13.86
C ALA A 96 -1.72 -6.88 14.43
N GLY A 97 -1.33 -6.93 15.71
CA GLY A 97 -0.47 -5.93 16.32
C GLY A 97 0.91 -5.84 15.64
N ARG A 98 1.53 -6.97 15.32
CA ARG A 98 2.79 -6.99 14.57
C ARG A 98 2.64 -6.45 13.13
N ALA A 99 1.51 -6.73 12.49
CA ALA A 99 1.20 -6.18 11.16
C ALA A 99 1.05 -4.64 11.21
N LEU A 100 0.45 -4.10 12.27
CA LEU A 100 0.40 -2.65 12.52
C LEU A 100 1.80 -2.07 12.73
N ASP A 101 2.65 -2.69 13.56
CA ASP A 101 4.03 -2.25 13.76
C ASP A 101 4.81 -2.22 12.45
N TYR A 102 4.70 -3.26 11.64
CA TYR A 102 5.32 -3.34 10.32
C TYR A 102 4.80 -2.24 9.38
N THR A 103 3.49 -2.02 9.35
CA THR A 103 2.86 -0.97 8.52
C THR A 103 3.36 0.41 8.90
N TYR A 104 3.42 0.72 10.19
CA TYR A 104 3.95 1.99 10.66
C TYR A 104 5.47 2.13 10.42
N GLU A 105 6.23 1.04 10.41
CA GLU A 105 7.63 1.06 9.98
C GLU A 105 7.74 1.47 8.50
N ILE A 106 6.93 0.87 7.61
CA ILE A 106 6.85 1.25 6.20
C ILE A 106 6.46 2.74 6.04
N PHE A 107 5.46 3.21 6.80
CA PHE A 107 5.06 4.62 6.78
C PHE A 107 6.19 5.54 7.24
N ALA A 108 6.87 5.23 8.34
CA ALA A 108 7.95 6.04 8.87
C ALA A 108 9.12 6.18 7.89
N GLU A 109 9.53 5.08 7.27
CA GLU A 109 10.60 5.07 6.29
C GLU A 109 10.26 5.89 5.04
N ASN A 110 9.02 5.75 4.57
CA ASN A 110 8.54 6.38 3.33
C ASN A 110 7.83 7.73 3.56
N SER A 111 7.77 8.23 4.78
CA SER A 111 7.19 9.53 5.08
C SER A 111 8.12 10.68 4.69
N PHE A 112 7.53 11.73 4.12
CA PHE A 112 8.19 13.01 3.88
C PHE A 112 7.19 14.14 4.18
N HIS A 113 7.42 14.87 5.28
CA HIS A 113 6.51 15.92 5.78
C HIS A 113 5.05 15.46 5.89
N GLY A 114 4.86 14.24 6.38
CA GLY A 114 3.54 13.64 6.56
C GLY A 114 2.83 13.17 5.29
N LEU A 115 3.59 13.02 4.19
CA LEU A 115 3.12 12.42 2.96
C LEU A 115 3.82 11.07 2.73
N LEU A 116 3.12 10.09 2.19
CA LEU A 116 3.74 8.84 1.76
C LEU A 116 4.47 9.09 0.44
N ALA A 117 5.80 9.14 0.49
CA ALA A 117 6.67 9.56 -0.59
C ALA A 117 7.40 8.41 -1.31
N GLY A 118 7.18 7.17 -0.88
CA GLY A 118 7.75 5.99 -1.52
C GLY A 118 7.28 5.79 -2.96
N ALA A 119 8.06 5.05 -3.76
CA ALA A 119 7.56 4.43 -4.97
C ALA A 119 6.57 3.34 -4.60
N CYS A 120 5.53 3.12 -5.40
CA CYS A 120 4.42 2.25 -5.02
C CYS A 120 4.02 1.26 -6.11
N GLY A 121 3.55 0.08 -5.68
CA GLY A 121 3.03 -0.96 -6.58
C GLY A 121 1.61 -0.69 -7.06
N ARG A 122 0.91 0.18 -6.37
CA ARG A 122 -0.45 0.55 -6.72
C ARG A 122 -0.74 2.00 -6.35
N ILE A 123 -1.15 2.81 -7.36
CA ILE A 123 -1.58 4.18 -7.16
C ILE A 123 -2.59 4.57 -8.24
N TYR A 124 -3.50 5.48 -7.93
CA TYR A 124 -4.43 6.05 -8.90
C TYR A 124 -4.13 7.54 -9.13
N THR A 125 -4.72 8.10 -10.17
CA THR A 125 -4.59 9.53 -10.47
C THR A 125 -5.01 10.41 -9.29
N LYS A 126 -6.06 10.02 -8.57
CA LYS A 126 -6.52 10.78 -7.38
C LYS A 126 -5.45 10.86 -6.29
N GLU A 127 -4.71 9.79 -6.01
CA GLU A 127 -3.65 9.79 -5.01
C GLU A 127 -2.39 10.54 -5.49
N LEU A 128 -2.11 10.52 -6.79
CA LEU A 128 -1.03 11.34 -7.35
C LEU A 128 -1.29 12.83 -7.16
N LEU A 129 -2.54 13.25 -7.26
CA LEU A 129 -2.95 14.65 -7.17
C LEU A 129 -3.45 15.07 -5.78
N ALA A 130 -3.70 14.14 -4.88
CA ALA A 130 -4.41 14.38 -3.63
C ALA A 130 -3.60 15.10 -2.55
N ASN A 131 -2.26 15.04 -2.59
CA ASN A 131 -1.37 15.64 -1.58
C ASN A 131 -1.78 15.27 -0.15
N LYS A 132 -2.25 16.23 0.65
CA LYS A 132 -2.71 16.02 2.03
C LYS A 132 -4.08 15.37 2.16
N ASN A 133 -4.72 14.99 1.07
CA ASN A 133 -6.06 14.38 1.07
C ASN A 133 -6.02 12.84 0.87
N LEU A 134 -4.88 12.24 1.21
CA LEU A 134 -4.68 10.79 1.18
C LEU A 134 -5.21 10.11 2.44
N GLU A 135 -5.61 8.87 2.33
CA GLU A 135 -6.04 8.01 3.44
C GLU A 135 -4.90 7.76 4.45
N THR A 136 -3.64 7.85 4.04
CA THR A 136 -2.47 7.68 4.90
C THR A 136 -2.15 8.90 5.77
N ASN A 137 -2.60 10.11 5.38
CA ASN A 137 -2.28 11.34 6.11
C ASN A 137 -2.82 11.37 7.55
N PRO A 138 -4.10 11.03 7.82
CA PRO A 138 -4.62 11.00 9.17
C PRO A 138 -3.95 9.92 10.04
N LEU A 139 -3.51 8.81 9.44
CA LEU A 139 -2.79 7.75 10.16
C LEU A 139 -1.42 8.23 10.66
N MET A 140 -0.66 8.93 9.81
CA MET A 140 0.62 9.53 10.19
C MET A 140 0.45 10.71 11.15
N TRP A 141 -0.63 11.49 10.98
CA TRP A 141 -0.95 12.58 11.88
C TRP A 141 -1.26 12.07 13.29
N LEU A 142 -2.06 11.02 13.43
CA LEU A 142 -2.37 10.39 14.70
C LEU A 142 -1.11 9.84 15.38
N ALA A 143 -0.23 9.19 14.62
CA ALA A 143 0.97 8.55 15.14
C ALA A 143 2.06 9.55 15.58
N TRP A 144 2.30 10.59 14.78
CA TRP A 144 3.49 11.44 14.93
C TRP A 144 3.24 12.94 14.88
N GLY A 145 2.00 13.39 14.62
CA GLY A 145 1.67 14.78 14.40
C GLY A 145 2.06 15.31 13.01
N GLU A 146 2.59 14.44 12.14
CA GLU A 146 2.95 14.76 10.75
C GLU A 146 1.79 14.43 9.80
N GLY A 147 1.61 15.23 8.77
CA GLY A 147 0.44 15.08 7.87
C GLY A 147 -0.72 15.99 8.27
N CYS A 148 -1.93 15.52 8.13
CA CYS A 148 -3.12 16.27 8.54
C CYS A 148 -4.31 15.34 8.79
N LEU A 149 -5.19 15.76 9.68
CA LEU A 149 -6.51 15.15 9.82
C LEU A 149 -7.37 15.65 8.65
N ASN A 150 -7.86 14.72 7.85
CA ASN A 150 -8.78 14.97 6.74
C ASN A 150 -10.04 14.08 6.88
N GLY A 151 -10.90 14.02 5.87
CA GLY A 151 -12.13 13.22 5.92
C GLY A 151 -11.93 11.71 5.68
N ARG A 152 -10.69 11.23 5.56
CA ARG A 152 -10.35 9.82 5.30
C ARG A 152 -9.98 9.11 6.61
N VAL A 153 -10.99 8.78 7.40
CA VAL A 153 -10.80 8.38 8.81
C VAL A 153 -11.15 6.92 9.11
N ASP A 154 -11.42 6.09 8.10
CA ASP A 154 -11.96 4.74 8.31
C ASP A 154 -11.15 3.90 9.32
N PRO A 155 -9.82 3.72 9.21
CA PRO A 155 -9.05 2.96 10.18
C PRO A 155 -8.91 3.65 11.55
N LEU A 156 -9.04 4.99 11.60
CA LEU A 156 -8.81 5.76 12.82
C LEU A 156 -9.81 5.47 13.93
N ILE A 157 -11.05 5.13 13.57
CA ILE A 157 -12.12 4.86 14.55
C ILE A 157 -11.70 3.73 15.47
N PHE A 158 -11.26 2.60 14.92
CA PHE A 158 -10.81 1.47 15.71
C PHE A 158 -9.45 1.69 16.38
N LEU A 159 -8.54 2.43 15.75
CA LEU A 159 -7.28 2.84 16.40
C LEU A 159 -7.55 3.70 17.63
N ALA A 160 -8.50 4.61 17.56
CA ALA A 160 -8.90 5.44 18.71
C ALA A 160 -9.57 4.64 19.83
N LEU A 161 -10.16 3.48 19.52
CA LEU A 161 -10.76 2.55 20.49
C LEU A 161 -9.75 1.53 21.03
N SER A 162 -8.56 1.47 20.47
CA SER A 162 -7.50 0.54 20.89
C SER A 162 -6.46 1.25 21.78
N ASP A 163 -5.74 0.47 22.58
CA ASP A 163 -4.55 0.95 23.31
C ASP A 163 -3.28 0.90 22.46
N TYR A 164 -3.41 0.60 21.15
CA TYR A 164 -2.28 0.47 20.26
C TYR A 164 -1.59 1.82 20.05
N GLN A 165 -0.27 1.82 20.17
CA GLN A 165 0.59 2.95 19.85
C GLN A 165 1.70 2.49 18.90
N PRO A 166 1.97 3.20 17.80
CA PRO A 166 3.11 2.90 16.95
C PRO A 166 4.43 2.96 17.75
N PRO A 167 5.40 2.08 17.46
CA PRO A 167 6.67 2.07 18.17
C PRO A 167 7.37 3.44 18.12
N GLU A 168 7.70 4.02 19.29
CA GLU A 168 8.28 5.36 19.42
C GLU A 168 9.60 5.52 18.63
N LYS A 169 10.38 4.43 18.50
CA LYS A 169 11.63 4.40 17.72
C LYS A 169 11.42 4.82 16.24
N LEU A 170 10.21 4.73 15.71
CA LEU A 170 9.90 5.07 14.33
C LEU A 170 9.73 6.58 14.10
N ARG A 171 9.47 7.34 15.16
CA ARG A 171 9.22 8.80 15.10
C ARG A 171 10.34 9.55 14.39
N GLU A 172 11.60 9.23 14.70
CA GLU A 172 12.75 9.91 14.09
C GLU A 172 12.76 9.73 12.57
N ALA A 173 12.49 8.54 12.07
CA ALA A 173 12.42 8.26 10.66
C ALA A 173 11.20 8.91 9.99
N ALA A 174 10.04 8.90 10.66
CA ALA A 174 8.81 9.49 10.19
C ALA A 174 8.90 11.03 10.05
N CYS A 175 9.50 11.67 11.05
CA CYS A 175 9.65 13.13 11.15
C CYS A 175 11.04 13.61 10.72
N TRP A 176 11.70 12.92 9.78
CA TRP A 176 13.08 13.23 9.38
C TRP A 176 13.21 14.64 8.82
N ASN A 177 13.91 15.49 9.55
CA ASN A 177 14.12 16.90 9.21
C ASN A 177 15.59 17.30 9.38
N LYS A 178 16.52 16.56 8.72
CA LYS A 178 17.96 16.78 8.80
C LYS A 178 18.56 16.97 7.42
N GLU A 179 19.70 17.72 7.35
CA GLU A 179 20.53 17.82 6.15
C GLU A 179 21.13 16.46 5.78
N LYS A 180 21.60 15.72 6.81
CA LYS A 180 22.10 14.36 6.61
C LYS A 180 20.99 13.50 6.00
N PRO A 181 21.27 12.76 4.92
CA PRO A 181 20.27 11.93 4.28
C PRO A 181 19.86 10.74 5.16
N PHE A 182 18.59 10.39 5.09
CA PHE A 182 18.04 9.12 5.51
C PHE A 182 17.85 8.25 4.27
N THR A 183 18.30 7.01 4.32
CA THR A 183 18.20 6.07 3.20
C THR A 183 17.72 4.72 3.67
N VAL A 184 16.77 4.14 2.93
CA VAL A 184 16.32 2.76 3.14
C VAL A 184 16.23 2.06 1.79
N GLN A 185 16.57 0.77 1.79
CA GLN A 185 16.31 -0.15 0.70
C GLN A 185 15.62 -1.39 1.29
N ARG A 186 14.56 -1.85 0.63
CA ARG A 186 13.80 -3.04 1.03
C ARG A 186 13.44 -3.89 -0.18
N LEU A 187 13.26 -5.17 0.06
CA LEU A 187 12.49 -6.06 -0.81
C LEU A 187 11.06 -6.09 -0.30
N GLN A 188 10.10 -6.00 -1.21
CA GLN A 188 8.68 -5.94 -0.89
C GLN A 188 7.87 -6.96 -1.69
N GLY A 189 6.94 -7.61 -1.00
CA GLY A 189 6.05 -8.60 -1.57
C GLY A 189 6.73 -9.91 -1.93
N THR A 190 5.93 -10.89 -2.31
CA THR A 190 6.40 -12.23 -2.70
C THR A 190 7.25 -12.24 -3.98
N MET A 191 7.22 -11.16 -4.75
CA MET A 191 8.07 -10.94 -5.93
C MET A 191 9.40 -10.27 -5.59
N GLU A 192 9.68 -10.03 -4.31
CA GLU A 192 10.91 -9.41 -3.80
C GLU A 192 11.28 -8.12 -4.53
N VAL A 193 10.30 -7.25 -4.74
CA VAL A 193 10.47 -5.99 -5.46
C VAL A 193 11.41 -5.05 -4.72
N PRO A 194 12.58 -4.70 -5.29
CA PRO A 194 13.47 -3.73 -4.68
C PRO A 194 12.84 -2.34 -4.66
N THR A 195 12.73 -1.77 -3.48
CA THR A 195 12.32 -0.38 -3.26
C THR A 195 13.44 0.39 -2.59
N ALA A 196 13.59 1.66 -2.94
CA ALA A 196 14.59 2.54 -2.35
C ALA A 196 14.00 3.92 -2.09
N ILE A 197 14.42 4.55 -0.99
CA ILE A 197 14.13 5.95 -0.68
C ILE A 197 15.38 6.64 -0.15
N TYR A 198 15.57 7.88 -0.58
CA TYR A 198 16.58 8.82 -0.09
C TYR A 198 15.85 10.11 0.25
N LYS A 199 15.96 10.57 1.51
CA LYS A 199 15.30 11.80 1.95
C LYS A 199 16.20 12.65 2.83
N THR A 200 16.06 13.96 2.68
CA THR A 200 16.64 15.00 3.53
C THR A 200 15.51 15.87 4.07
N LYS A 201 15.81 16.98 4.71
CA LYS A 201 14.79 17.97 5.10
C LYS A 201 14.15 18.69 3.90
N ASP A 202 14.79 18.72 2.74
CA ASP A 202 14.41 19.55 1.60
C ASP A 202 13.78 18.78 0.44
N TYR A 203 14.04 17.47 0.36
CA TYR A 203 13.45 16.63 -0.69
C TYR A 203 13.50 15.14 -0.31
N SER A 204 12.64 14.38 -0.98
CA SER A 204 12.63 12.92 -0.94
C SER A 204 12.55 12.38 -2.35
N ILE A 205 13.43 11.44 -2.71
CA ILE A 205 13.37 10.70 -3.98
C ILE A 205 13.31 9.20 -3.70
N ALA A 206 12.36 8.53 -4.33
CA ALA A 206 12.15 7.10 -4.17
C ALA A 206 11.97 6.41 -5.51
N SER A 207 12.37 5.15 -5.57
CA SER A 207 12.16 4.31 -6.74
C SER A 207 11.87 2.86 -6.37
N CYS A 208 11.38 2.09 -7.35
CA CYS A 208 11.28 0.64 -7.27
C CYS A 208 11.60 -0.02 -8.61
N VAL A 209 11.99 -1.30 -8.55
CA VAL A 209 12.27 -2.12 -9.73
C VAL A 209 11.15 -3.14 -9.88
N THR A 210 10.24 -2.91 -10.81
CA THR A 210 9.13 -3.83 -11.05
C THR A 210 9.59 -5.11 -11.74
N PRO A 211 9.00 -6.28 -11.43
CA PRO A 211 9.26 -7.53 -12.16
C PRO A 211 8.79 -7.49 -13.63
N ARG A 212 8.05 -6.43 -14.02
CA ARG A 212 7.54 -6.22 -15.38
C ARG A 212 8.47 -5.41 -16.27
N THR A 213 9.71 -5.16 -15.85
CA THR A 213 10.69 -4.37 -16.61
C THR A 213 10.77 -4.79 -18.08
N GLY A 214 10.67 -3.81 -18.98
CA GLY A 214 10.69 -4.02 -20.44
C GLY A 214 9.39 -4.55 -21.04
N GLY A 215 8.33 -4.69 -20.24
CA GLY A 215 7.00 -5.13 -20.66
C GLY A 215 5.89 -4.17 -20.25
N PRO A 216 4.63 -4.53 -20.56
CA PRO A 216 3.49 -3.75 -20.11
C PRO A 216 3.40 -3.74 -18.59
N GLY A 217 3.25 -2.57 -18.02
CA GLY A 217 3.04 -2.36 -16.59
C GLY A 217 1.56 -2.39 -16.19
N SER A 218 1.33 -1.95 -14.97
CA SER A 218 0.01 -1.71 -14.42
C SER A 218 -0.01 -0.34 -13.74
N GLN A 219 -0.44 -0.23 -12.51
CA GLN A 219 -0.61 1.03 -11.79
C GLN A 219 0.56 1.34 -10.83
N GLU A 220 1.77 0.91 -11.20
CA GLU A 220 2.97 1.18 -10.42
C GLU A 220 3.44 2.63 -10.59
N LEU A 221 3.93 3.22 -9.52
CA LEU A 221 4.70 4.45 -9.51
C LEU A 221 6.17 4.09 -9.28
N LEU A 222 6.97 4.11 -10.34
CA LEU A 222 8.34 3.59 -10.32
C LEU A 222 9.37 4.60 -9.82
N MET A 223 9.05 5.90 -9.90
CA MET A 223 9.86 6.99 -9.38
C MET A 223 8.96 8.07 -8.82
N ASN A 224 9.33 8.62 -7.68
CA ASN A 224 8.58 9.65 -6.98
C ASN A 224 9.55 10.63 -6.32
N LEU A 225 9.45 11.90 -6.65
CA LEU A 225 10.25 12.98 -6.05
C LEU A 225 9.31 13.99 -5.43
N PHE A 226 9.47 14.26 -4.13
CA PHE A 226 8.86 15.40 -3.45
C PHE A 226 9.92 16.43 -3.09
N LEU A 227 9.60 17.68 -3.30
CA LEU A 227 10.36 18.82 -2.80
C LEU A 227 9.75 19.32 -1.48
N LYS A 228 10.46 20.16 -0.76
CA LYS A 228 10.06 20.69 0.56
C LYS A 228 8.66 21.28 0.58
N ASP A 229 8.28 21.99 -0.48
CA ASP A 229 6.88 22.30 -0.71
C ASP A 229 6.18 21.03 -1.23
N TYR A 230 5.41 20.39 -0.38
CA TYR A 230 4.68 19.14 -0.68
C TYR A 230 3.79 19.21 -1.93
N ARG A 231 3.50 20.38 -2.47
CA ARG A 231 2.78 20.59 -3.73
C ARG A 231 3.70 20.40 -4.94
N SER A 232 5.02 20.46 -4.73
CA SER A 232 6.02 20.27 -5.76
C SER A 232 6.44 18.82 -5.79
N ARG A 233 5.86 18.08 -6.73
CA ARG A 233 6.06 16.64 -6.92
C ARG A 233 6.43 16.36 -8.38
N ILE A 234 7.36 15.45 -8.60
CA ILE A 234 7.73 14.94 -9.92
C ILE A 234 7.62 13.43 -9.90
N TRP A 235 6.97 12.88 -10.90
CA TRP A 235 6.99 11.44 -11.20
C TRP A 235 7.12 11.24 -12.70
N ILE A 236 7.56 10.06 -13.09
CA ILE A 236 7.72 9.69 -14.49
C ILE A 236 6.95 8.39 -14.71
N ASN A 237 6.14 8.38 -15.75
CA ASN A 237 5.42 7.19 -16.20
C ASN A 237 5.34 7.20 -17.73
N HIS A 238 5.16 6.01 -18.32
CA HIS A 238 4.79 5.88 -19.72
C HIS A 238 3.28 5.77 -19.82
N PRO A 239 2.58 6.71 -20.46
CA PRO A 239 1.12 6.70 -20.52
C PRO A 239 0.57 5.41 -21.14
N GLY A 240 -0.43 4.82 -20.51
CA GLY A 240 -1.10 3.62 -20.99
C GLY A 240 -2.48 3.90 -21.60
N GLU A 241 -2.97 5.15 -21.48
CA GLU A 241 -4.26 5.57 -21.98
C GLU A 241 -4.25 7.06 -22.36
N ARG A 242 -4.94 7.45 -23.44
CA ARG A 242 -5.09 8.85 -23.89
C ARG A 242 -5.90 9.71 -22.93
N LYS A 243 -6.89 9.13 -22.27
CA LYS A 243 -7.79 9.88 -21.38
C LYS A 243 -7.09 10.23 -20.09
N ILE A 244 -6.97 11.52 -19.80
CA ILE A 244 -6.31 12.05 -18.61
C ILE A 244 -6.87 11.46 -17.31
N PHE A 245 -8.18 11.23 -17.26
CA PHE A 245 -8.90 10.63 -16.13
C PHE A 245 -9.53 9.29 -16.53
N GLY A 246 -8.83 8.51 -17.33
CA GLY A 246 -9.29 7.20 -17.76
C GLY A 246 -9.45 6.24 -16.59
N ILE A 247 -10.37 5.31 -16.74
CA ILE A 247 -10.63 4.23 -15.79
C ILE A 247 -9.82 2.96 -16.09
N ARG A 248 -9.15 2.95 -17.24
CA ARG A 248 -8.30 1.81 -17.65
C ARG A 248 -7.00 1.76 -16.84
N ARG A 249 -6.38 0.63 -16.83
CA ARG A 249 -5.16 0.32 -16.07
C ARG A 249 -4.10 -0.23 -16.99
N PRO A 250 -2.97 0.46 -17.21
CA PRO A 250 -2.60 1.76 -16.63
C PRO A 250 -3.41 2.92 -17.20
N GLY A 251 -3.54 4.00 -16.41
CA GLY A 251 -4.12 5.26 -16.87
C GLY A 251 -3.09 6.23 -17.41
N TYR A 252 -3.51 7.42 -17.83
CA TYR A 252 -2.62 8.44 -18.39
C TYR A 252 -1.56 8.92 -17.38
N PHE A 253 -1.96 9.23 -16.15
CA PHE A 253 -1.08 9.73 -15.10
C PHE A 253 -0.58 8.67 -14.14
N ASN A 254 -1.20 7.51 -14.07
CA ASN A 254 -0.86 6.46 -13.13
C ASN A 254 -0.53 5.15 -13.83
N GLY A 255 0.59 4.57 -13.43
CA GLY A 255 1.09 3.34 -14.00
C GLY A 255 1.88 3.53 -15.28
N ASN A 256 2.17 2.43 -15.94
CA ASN A 256 3.06 2.40 -17.09
C ASN A 256 2.51 1.45 -18.17
N GLY A 257 2.32 1.97 -19.39
CA GLY A 257 2.09 1.13 -20.57
C GLY A 257 3.36 0.35 -20.97
N LEU A 258 4.53 0.94 -20.71
CA LEU A 258 5.85 0.31 -20.83
C LEU A 258 6.63 0.59 -19.56
N THR A 259 7.17 -0.44 -18.92
CA THR A 259 7.95 -0.31 -17.68
C THR A 259 9.45 -0.19 -18.00
N PRO A 260 10.13 0.86 -17.47
CA PRO A 260 11.57 1.03 -17.64
C PRO A 260 12.36 0.09 -16.72
N LEU A 261 13.63 -0.11 -17.05
CA LEU A 261 14.62 -0.51 -16.07
C LEU A 261 14.92 0.68 -15.16
N VAL A 262 14.84 0.49 -13.86
CA VAL A 262 15.04 1.53 -12.85
C VAL A 262 16.29 1.22 -12.04
N SER A 263 17.12 2.22 -11.80
CA SER A 263 18.27 2.13 -10.88
C SER A 263 18.33 3.38 -10.03
N GLN A 264 18.52 3.20 -8.73
CA GLN A 264 18.72 4.31 -7.80
C GLN A 264 20.00 4.14 -7.01
N GLN A 265 20.81 5.21 -7.00
CA GLN A 265 21.93 5.34 -6.08
C GLN A 265 21.85 6.67 -5.35
N LYS A 266 21.58 6.63 -4.06
CA LYS A 266 21.34 7.83 -3.23
C LYS A 266 20.20 8.69 -3.86
N ASN A 267 20.52 9.93 -4.23
CA ASN A 267 19.59 10.90 -4.80
C ASN A 267 19.58 10.93 -6.34
N VAL A 268 20.18 9.95 -6.99
CA VAL A 268 20.16 9.79 -8.44
C VAL A 268 19.32 8.60 -8.81
N VAL A 269 18.31 8.82 -9.65
CA VAL A 269 17.47 7.77 -10.24
C VAL A 269 17.61 7.83 -11.75
N VAL A 270 17.82 6.68 -12.36
CA VAL A 270 17.89 6.51 -13.81
C VAL A 270 16.76 5.56 -14.23
N LEU A 271 15.97 6.00 -15.22
CA LEU A 271 14.96 5.17 -15.86
C LEU A 271 15.36 4.96 -17.32
N SER A 272 15.50 3.70 -17.73
CA SER A 272 15.85 3.33 -19.09
C SER A 272 14.70 2.60 -19.75
N TYR A 273 14.07 3.21 -20.74
CA TYR A 273 12.99 2.62 -21.53
C TYR A 273 13.56 1.93 -22.77
N GLN A 274 13.19 0.68 -22.96
CA GLN A 274 13.54 -0.08 -24.15
C GLN A 274 12.30 -0.23 -25.02
N PHE A 275 12.20 0.59 -26.06
CA PHE A 275 11.12 0.51 -27.04
C PHE A 275 11.40 -0.63 -28.02
N CYS A 276 10.37 -1.40 -28.37
CA CYS A 276 10.38 -2.30 -29.52
C CYS A 276 9.27 -1.87 -30.49
N ASP A 277 9.36 -2.25 -31.75
CA ASP A 277 8.46 -1.78 -32.81
C ASP A 277 6.96 -1.97 -32.46
N LYS A 278 6.60 -3.10 -31.84
CA LYS A 278 5.24 -3.35 -31.41
C LYS A 278 4.73 -2.42 -30.30
N LEU A 279 5.64 -1.90 -29.47
CA LEU A 279 5.30 -0.97 -28.40
C LEU A 279 5.33 0.48 -28.88
N LEU A 280 6.10 0.78 -29.94
CA LEU A 280 6.07 2.07 -30.63
C LEU A 280 4.71 2.25 -31.32
N ASP A 281 4.21 1.25 -32.02
CA ASP A 281 2.86 1.27 -32.62
C ASP A 281 1.77 1.55 -31.60
N TYR A 282 1.91 0.97 -30.39
CA TYR A 282 0.99 1.22 -29.29
C TYR A 282 1.09 2.66 -28.75
N ALA A 283 2.33 3.16 -28.60
CA ALA A 283 2.57 4.52 -28.13
C ALA A 283 2.13 5.57 -29.16
N GLU A 284 2.40 5.37 -30.46
CA GLU A 284 1.95 6.25 -31.54
C GLU A 284 0.44 6.27 -31.68
N ALA A 285 -0.22 5.12 -31.56
CA ALA A 285 -1.67 5.04 -31.55
C ALA A 285 -2.32 5.82 -30.40
N ASP A 286 -1.58 6.03 -29.32
CA ASP A 286 -2.05 6.77 -28.16
C ASP A 286 -1.74 8.27 -28.16
N PHE A 287 -0.86 8.76 -29.03
CA PHE A 287 -0.43 10.16 -29.11
C PHE A 287 -0.89 10.90 -30.40
N THR A 288 -1.50 10.22 -31.35
CA THR A 288 -2.16 10.81 -32.53
C THR A 288 -3.66 10.93 -32.31
#